data_6c0b61d553731b228081e3710cac86c9
#
_entry.id   6c0b61d553731b228081e3710cac86c9
#
_cell.length_a   1.000
_cell.length_b   1.000
_cell.length_c   1.000
_cell.angle_alpha   90.00
_cell.angle_beta   90.00
_cell.angle_gamma   90.00
#
_symmetry.space_group_name_H-M   'P 1'
#
loop_
_entity.id
_entity.type
_entity.pdbx_description
1 polymer ?
#
loop_
_entity_poly.entity_id
_entity_poly.type
_entity_poly.pdbx_seq_one_letter_code
_entity_poly.pdbx_strand_id
1 'polypeptide(L)'
;IKGIEEGVAKEENIINSSISRTITASKDWDKIIECAKSEDMQIILSNTTEVGITYVANDPIANGSPNSFPAKLLAFLHARFTHFQGAAKAGMVIVPTELIINNGDVLKGIVLKLAADHGLSADFVSWLETANHFCNSLVDRIVPGSPDAATNAEICAQLGYEDSLMIISEVYSLWAIQGGAKVKEV
;
A
#
# COMPACT_ATOMS: atom_id res chain seq x y z
N ILE A 1 -7.24 -20.81 -4.12
CA ILE A 1 -7.52 -20.46 -5.52
C ILE A 1 -8.43 -21.52 -6.10
N LYS A 2 -9.55 -21.10 -6.70
CA LYS A 2 -10.47 -22.03 -7.40
C LYS A 2 -10.83 -21.44 -8.78
N GLY A 3 -10.82 -22.29 -9.82
CA GLY A 3 -11.24 -21.87 -11.15
C GLY A 3 -10.95 -22.88 -12.23
N ILE A 4 -11.03 -22.42 -13.48
CA ILE A 4 -10.70 -23.21 -14.67
C ILE A 4 -9.51 -22.52 -15.37
N GLU A 5 -8.43 -23.25 -15.58
CA GLU A 5 -7.27 -22.81 -16.31
C GLU A 5 -7.06 -23.76 -17.50
N GLU A 6 -7.03 -23.23 -18.72
CA GLU A 6 -6.91 -24.00 -19.97
C GLU A 6 -7.93 -25.15 -20.09
N GLY A 7 -9.16 -24.94 -19.59
CA GLY A 7 -10.24 -25.94 -19.63
C GLY A 7 -10.17 -27.00 -18.54
N VAL A 8 -9.21 -26.92 -17.63
CA VAL A 8 -9.04 -27.86 -16.50
C VAL A 8 -9.40 -27.17 -15.19
N ALA A 9 -10.17 -27.86 -14.34
CA ALA A 9 -10.47 -27.36 -12.99
C ALA A 9 -9.16 -27.29 -12.18
N LYS A 10 -8.90 -26.14 -11.57
CA LYS A 10 -7.74 -25.89 -10.71
C LYS A 10 -8.21 -25.53 -9.32
N GLU A 11 -7.66 -26.20 -8.33
CA GLU A 11 -7.83 -25.87 -6.92
C GLU A 11 -6.46 -25.93 -6.24
N GLU A 12 -6.08 -24.88 -5.53
CA GLU A 12 -4.77 -24.76 -4.89
C GLU A 12 -4.89 -23.96 -3.58
N ASN A 13 -4.29 -24.48 -2.52
CA ASN A 13 -4.13 -23.76 -1.25
C ASN A 13 -2.77 -23.09 -1.20
N ILE A 14 -2.77 -21.74 -1.12
CA ILE A 14 -1.56 -20.94 -0.99
C ILE A 14 -1.53 -20.35 0.41
N ILE A 15 -0.49 -20.65 1.17
CA ILE A 15 -0.24 -20.09 2.49
C ILE A 15 0.65 -18.87 2.35
N ASN A 16 0.14 -17.68 2.72
CA ASN A 16 0.91 -16.46 2.72
C ASN A 16 1.42 -16.17 4.14
N SER A 17 2.73 -16.14 4.31
CA SER A 17 3.42 -15.87 5.58
C SER A 17 4.28 -14.60 5.55
N SER A 18 4.10 -13.72 4.54
CA SER A 18 4.92 -12.51 4.36
C SER A 18 4.53 -11.35 5.28
N ILE A 19 3.35 -11.41 5.93
CA ILE A 19 2.90 -10.35 6.86
C ILE A 19 3.54 -10.58 8.22
N SER A 20 4.47 -9.71 8.61
CA SER A 20 5.16 -9.81 9.91
C SER A 20 4.35 -9.24 11.08
N ARG A 21 3.55 -8.21 10.85
CA ARG A 21 2.73 -7.53 11.86
C ARG A 21 1.68 -6.62 11.25
N THR A 22 0.70 -6.25 12.05
CA THR A 22 -0.30 -5.22 11.73
C THR A 22 -0.17 -4.05 12.70
N ILE A 23 -0.40 -2.82 12.21
CA ILE A 23 -0.38 -1.59 13.01
C ILE A 23 -1.64 -0.79 12.70
N THR A 24 -2.39 -0.41 13.74
CA THR A 24 -3.60 0.40 13.58
C THR A 24 -3.25 1.88 13.69
N ALA A 25 -3.34 2.63 12.60
CA ALA A 25 -2.93 4.04 12.53
C ALA A 25 -3.57 4.93 13.60
N SER A 26 -4.85 4.72 13.93
CA SER A 26 -5.56 5.49 14.94
C SER A 26 -5.13 5.22 16.39
N LYS A 27 -4.37 4.14 16.64
CA LYS A 27 -3.93 3.74 17.99
C LYS A 27 -2.42 3.80 18.15
N ASP A 28 -1.69 3.45 17.09
CA ASP A 28 -0.26 3.20 17.12
C ASP A 28 0.49 4.03 16.07
N TRP A 29 0.09 5.29 15.89
CA TRP A 29 0.67 6.16 14.88
C TRP A 29 2.18 6.29 14.99
N ASP A 30 2.70 6.39 16.20
CA ASP A 30 4.14 6.49 16.46
C ASP A 30 4.91 5.29 15.91
N LYS A 31 4.32 4.07 15.95
CA LYS A 31 4.93 2.87 15.37
C LYS A 31 4.99 2.94 13.85
N ILE A 32 4.01 3.59 13.21
CA ILE A 32 4.03 3.83 11.75
C ILE A 32 5.15 4.82 11.42
N ILE A 33 5.29 5.89 12.18
CA ILE A 33 6.37 6.87 12.01
C ILE A 33 7.76 6.23 12.26
N GLU A 34 7.88 5.30 13.19
CA GLU A 34 9.14 4.54 13.37
C GLU A 34 9.46 3.69 12.13
N CYS A 35 8.48 3.12 11.43
CA CYS A 35 8.73 2.43 10.18
C CYS A 35 9.32 3.37 9.11
N ALA A 36 8.92 4.66 9.10
CA ALA A 36 9.49 5.64 8.17
C ALA A 36 11.00 5.85 8.33
N LYS A 37 11.55 5.54 9.50
CA LYS A 37 12.97 5.70 9.84
C LYS A 37 13.81 4.46 9.54
N SER A 38 13.21 3.36 9.13
CA SER A 38 13.93 2.14 8.74
C SER A 38 14.56 2.28 7.36
N GLU A 39 15.83 1.92 7.23
CA GLU A 39 16.51 1.83 5.91
C GLU A 39 15.95 0.69 5.06
N ASP A 40 15.41 -0.37 5.68
CA ASP A 40 14.85 -1.53 4.98
C ASP A 40 13.49 -1.25 4.32
N MET A 41 12.82 -0.16 4.70
CA MET A 41 11.57 0.25 4.07
C MET A 41 11.84 0.87 2.70
N GLN A 42 11.42 0.18 1.65
CA GLN A 42 11.66 0.56 0.25
C GLN A 42 10.37 0.81 -0.53
N ILE A 43 9.30 0.09 -0.18
CA ILE A 43 8.02 0.12 -0.91
C ILE A 43 6.87 0.50 0.02
N ILE A 44 5.95 1.30 -0.50
CA ILE A 44 4.63 1.55 0.10
C ILE A 44 3.58 1.09 -0.90
N LEU A 45 2.72 0.17 -0.48
CA LEU A 45 1.55 -0.24 -1.21
C LEU A 45 0.30 0.35 -0.56
N SER A 46 -0.66 0.82 -1.35
CA SER A 46 -1.97 1.22 -0.84
C SER A 46 -3.10 0.47 -1.52
N ASN A 47 -4.14 0.18 -0.74
CA ASN A 47 -5.38 -0.40 -1.19
C ASN A 47 -6.50 0.10 -0.26
N THR A 48 -6.89 1.37 -0.45
CA THR A 48 -7.78 2.12 0.45
C THR A 48 -9.18 2.34 -0.12
N THR A 49 -9.54 1.68 -1.20
CA THR A 49 -10.73 1.91 -2.05
C THR A 49 -10.63 3.15 -2.92
N GLU A 50 -11.56 3.31 -3.88
CA GLU A 50 -11.57 4.44 -4.83
C GLU A 50 -11.76 5.81 -4.15
N VAL A 51 -12.36 5.83 -2.96
CA VAL A 51 -12.54 7.05 -2.17
C VAL A 51 -11.38 7.34 -1.21
N GLY A 52 -10.46 6.41 -1.05
CA GLY A 52 -9.32 6.56 -0.13
C GLY A 52 -8.25 7.53 -0.61
N ILE A 53 -8.07 7.67 -1.94
CA ILE A 53 -7.17 8.66 -2.54
C ILE A 53 -7.97 9.95 -2.78
N THR A 54 -8.24 10.68 -1.71
CA THR A 54 -9.01 11.92 -1.74
C THR A 54 -8.27 13.04 -1.02
N TYR A 55 -8.27 14.23 -1.62
CA TYR A 55 -7.75 15.41 -0.97
C TYR A 55 -8.70 15.89 0.15
N VAL A 56 -8.17 16.07 1.34
CA VAL A 56 -8.86 16.64 2.49
C VAL A 56 -8.11 17.90 2.92
N ALA A 57 -8.76 19.06 2.76
CA ALA A 57 -8.16 20.34 3.14
C ALA A 57 -7.86 20.40 4.65
N ASN A 58 -6.70 20.93 5.02
CA ASN A 58 -6.26 21.12 6.41
C ASN A 58 -6.24 19.83 7.24
N ASP A 59 -6.11 18.65 6.63
CA ASP A 59 -5.93 17.40 7.36
C ASP A 59 -4.59 17.44 8.10
N PRO A 60 -4.57 17.43 9.46
CA PRO A 60 -3.34 17.69 10.22
C PRO A 60 -2.33 16.55 10.02
N ILE A 61 -1.07 16.92 9.76
CA ILE A 61 0.05 15.96 9.60
C ILE A 61 0.97 15.92 10.82
N ALA A 62 0.69 16.73 11.83
CA ALA A 62 1.41 16.78 13.11
C ALA A 62 0.47 16.38 14.25
N ASN A 63 1.07 15.91 15.38
CA ASN A 63 0.37 15.60 16.63
C ASN A 63 -0.65 14.44 16.53
N GLY A 64 -0.31 13.37 15.85
CA GLY A 64 -1.10 12.14 15.75
C GLY A 64 -1.37 11.71 14.33
N SER A 65 -2.21 10.68 14.18
CA SER A 65 -2.55 10.14 12.88
C SER A 65 -3.44 11.12 12.10
N PRO A 66 -3.05 11.53 10.88
CA PRO A 66 -3.96 12.21 9.95
C PRO A 66 -5.22 11.40 9.67
N ASN A 67 -6.27 12.04 9.14
CA ASN A 67 -7.53 11.35 8.84
C ASN A 67 -7.45 10.62 7.50
N SER A 68 -7.04 11.31 6.44
CA SER A 68 -6.96 10.74 5.09
C SER A 68 -5.67 9.93 4.86
N PHE A 69 -5.74 8.99 3.93
CA PHE A 69 -4.55 8.23 3.53
C PHE A 69 -3.46 9.12 2.90
N PRO A 70 -3.77 10.05 1.96
CA PRO A 70 -2.73 10.92 1.41
C PRO A 70 -2.02 11.79 2.45
N ALA A 71 -2.72 12.26 3.49
CA ALA A 71 -2.09 13.01 4.57
C ALA A 71 -1.24 12.10 5.48
N LYS A 72 -1.67 10.85 5.74
CA LYS A 72 -0.84 9.84 6.42
C LYS A 72 0.45 9.57 5.66
N LEU A 73 0.35 9.42 4.33
CA LEU A 73 1.50 9.22 3.46
C LEU A 73 2.43 10.44 3.49
N LEU A 74 1.89 11.66 3.42
CA LEU A 74 2.68 12.88 3.53
C LEU A 74 3.44 12.94 4.86
N ALA A 75 2.77 12.68 5.98
CA ALA A 75 3.39 12.68 7.31
C ALA A 75 4.51 11.63 7.41
N PHE A 76 4.28 10.42 6.88
CA PHE A 76 5.28 9.36 6.81
C PHE A 76 6.51 9.78 6.00
N LEU A 77 6.30 10.31 4.80
CA LEU A 77 7.39 10.76 3.91
C LEU A 77 8.14 11.96 4.48
N HIS A 78 7.45 12.87 5.18
CA HIS A 78 8.09 14.00 5.84
C HIS A 78 8.95 13.57 7.04
N ALA A 79 8.48 12.60 7.83
CA ALA A 79 9.27 12.00 8.90
C ALA A 79 10.52 11.28 8.35
N ARG A 80 10.38 10.57 7.22
CA ARG A 80 11.50 9.91 6.54
C ARG A 80 12.52 10.92 6.01
N PHE A 81 12.07 11.95 5.29
CA PHE A 81 12.92 13.04 4.82
C PHE A 81 13.72 13.67 5.96
N THR A 82 13.05 13.99 7.06
CA THR A 82 13.69 14.60 8.23
C THR A 82 14.73 13.68 8.84
N HIS A 83 14.40 12.39 9.04
CA HIS A 83 15.31 11.41 9.63
C HIS A 83 16.56 11.19 8.79
N PHE A 84 16.40 11.05 7.47
CA PHE A 84 17.51 10.81 6.53
C PHE A 84 18.10 12.11 5.94
N GLN A 85 17.72 13.27 6.45
CA GLN A 85 18.24 14.59 6.05
C GLN A 85 18.14 14.84 4.53
N GLY A 86 17.05 14.40 3.92
CA GLY A 86 16.80 14.57 2.49
C GLY A 86 17.64 13.71 1.57
N ALA A 87 18.31 12.67 2.09
CA ALA A 87 19.11 11.79 1.26
C ALA A 87 18.28 11.14 0.14
N ALA A 88 18.71 11.24 -1.11
CA ALA A 88 17.98 10.72 -2.27
C ALA A 88 17.80 9.19 -2.19
N LYS A 89 18.77 8.46 -1.62
CA LYS A 89 18.68 7.01 -1.41
C LYS A 89 17.56 6.58 -0.46
N ALA A 90 17.06 7.51 0.37
CA ALA A 90 15.94 7.26 1.26
C ALA A 90 14.57 7.40 0.58
N GLY A 91 14.51 7.80 -0.69
CA GLY A 91 13.27 7.83 -1.47
C GLY A 91 12.66 6.44 -1.61
N MET A 92 11.34 6.40 -1.79
CA MET A 92 10.55 5.17 -1.79
C MET A 92 9.86 4.93 -3.13
N VAL A 93 9.52 3.67 -3.38
CA VAL A 93 8.59 3.27 -4.44
C VAL A 93 7.19 3.20 -3.83
N ILE A 94 6.25 3.95 -4.40
CA ILE A 94 4.87 4.07 -3.91
C ILE A 94 3.95 3.55 -5.00
N VAL A 95 3.22 2.49 -4.69
CA VAL A 95 2.38 1.75 -5.64
C VAL A 95 0.94 1.70 -5.12
N PRO A 96 0.10 2.66 -5.46
CA PRO A 96 -1.32 2.57 -5.19
C PRO A 96 -1.95 1.48 -6.06
N THR A 97 -2.88 0.72 -5.50
CA THR A 97 -3.63 -0.34 -6.19
C THR A 97 -5.13 -0.04 -6.28
N GLU A 98 -5.52 1.18 -5.92
CA GLU A 98 -6.89 1.65 -6.04
C GLU A 98 -7.32 1.75 -7.51
N LEU A 99 -8.56 1.40 -7.83
CA LEU A 99 -9.12 1.42 -9.18
C LEU A 99 -9.43 2.85 -9.65
N ILE A 100 -8.37 3.64 -9.76
CA ILE A 100 -8.38 5.04 -10.22
C ILE A 100 -7.44 5.15 -11.40
N ILE A 101 -7.88 5.79 -12.48
CA ILE A 101 -7.03 6.04 -13.65
C ILE A 101 -5.84 6.93 -13.22
N ASN A 102 -4.62 6.49 -13.55
CA ASN A 102 -3.37 7.17 -13.17
C ASN A 102 -3.27 7.37 -11.64
N ASN A 103 -3.58 6.35 -10.88
CA ASN A 103 -3.67 6.38 -9.42
C ASN A 103 -2.40 6.91 -8.74
N GLY A 104 -1.22 6.59 -9.26
CA GLY A 104 0.07 7.10 -8.77
C GLY A 104 0.21 8.61 -8.98
N ASP A 105 -0.12 9.10 -10.18
CA ASP A 105 -0.06 10.54 -10.49
C ASP A 105 -1.08 11.34 -9.67
N VAL A 106 -2.30 10.79 -9.52
CA VAL A 106 -3.35 11.39 -8.68
C VAL A 106 -2.91 11.48 -7.23
N LEU A 107 -2.38 10.40 -6.67
CA LEU A 107 -1.87 10.37 -5.29
C LEU A 107 -0.72 11.37 -5.11
N LYS A 108 0.25 11.39 -6.03
CA LYS A 108 1.37 12.35 -6.02
C LYS A 108 0.87 13.79 -6.01
N GLY A 109 -0.08 14.12 -6.89
CA GLY A 109 -0.65 15.47 -6.98
C GLY A 109 -1.32 15.89 -5.67
N ILE A 110 -2.05 15.00 -5.01
CA ILE A 110 -2.67 15.29 -3.71
C ILE A 110 -1.62 15.49 -2.61
N VAL A 111 -0.59 14.64 -2.56
CA VAL A 111 0.49 14.73 -1.56
C VAL A 111 1.27 16.04 -1.72
N LEU A 112 1.59 16.45 -2.96
CA LEU A 112 2.25 17.72 -3.24
C LEU A 112 1.37 18.91 -2.85
N LYS A 113 0.07 18.86 -3.15
CA LYS A 113 -0.87 19.89 -2.74
C LYS A 113 -0.94 20.02 -1.22
N LEU A 114 -1.06 18.92 -0.50
CA LEU A 114 -1.04 18.92 0.96
C LEU A 114 0.29 19.45 1.52
N ALA A 115 1.43 19.12 0.90
CA ALA A 115 2.72 19.66 1.30
C ALA A 115 2.76 21.20 1.18
N ALA A 116 2.19 21.75 0.11
CA ALA A 116 2.07 23.20 -0.08
C ALA A 116 1.11 23.84 0.95
N ASP A 117 -0.06 23.22 1.19
CA ASP A 117 -1.05 23.71 2.17
C ASP A 117 -0.48 23.76 3.61
N HIS A 118 0.42 22.84 3.93
CA HIS A 118 1.15 22.81 5.23
C HIS A 118 2.41 23.66 5.26
N GLY A 119 2.75 24.36 4.19
CA GLY A 119 3.94 25.21 4.10
C GLY A 119 5.25 24.44 4.31
N LEU A 120 5.31 23.17 3.86
CA LEU A 120 6.53 22.38 3.97
C LEU A 120 7.64 22.93 3.08
N SER A 121 8.91 22.70 3.46
CA SER A 121 10.05 23.32 2.80
C SER A 121 10.20 22.94 1.33
N ALA A 122 10.77 23.86 0.53
CA ALA A 122 11.06 23.61 -0.87
C ALA A 122 11.99 22.41 -1.08
N ASP A 123 12.92 22.17 -0.15
CA ASP A 123 13.82 21.01 -0.19
C ASP A 123 13.04 19.69 -0.03
N PHE A 124 12.04 19.68 0.85
CA PHE A 124 11.18 18.50 1.00
C PHE A 124 10.33 18.27 -0.24
N VAL A 125 9.73 19.32 -0.81
CA VAL A 125 8.94 19.21 -2.05
C VAL A 125 9.81 18.68 -3.19
N SER A 126 11.01 19.21 -3.36
CA SER A 126 11.98 18.73 -4.35
C SER A 126 12.33 17.25 -4.14
N TRP A 127 12.55 16.83 -2.88
CA TRP A 127 12.81 15.45 -2.54
C TRP A 127 11.60 14.53 -2.82
N LEU A 128 10.38 15.01 -2.54
CA LEU A 128 9.14 14.27 -2.90
C LEU A 128 9.09 13.98 -4.40
N GLU A 129 9.42 14.95 -5.23
CA GLU A 129 9.32 14.87 -6.69
C GLU A 129 10.43 14.03 -7.32
N THR A 130 11.65 14.09 -6.77
CA THR A 130 12.86 13.58 -7.43
C THR A 130 13.37 12.26 -6.84
N ALA A 131 13.18 12.04 -5.53
CA ALA A 131 13.67 10.84 -4.85
C ALA A 131 12.63 9.73 -4.75
N ASN A 132 11.33 10.06 -4.78
CA ASN A 132 10.25 9.10 -4.66
C ASN A 132 9.63 8.77 -6.02
N HIS A 133 9.22 7.52 -6.20
CA HIS A 133 8.61 7.01 -7.41
C HIS A 133 7.15 6.63 -7.15
N PHE A 134 6.22 7.49 -7.56
CA PHE A 134 4.80 7.19 -7.55
C PHE A 134 4.47 6.45 -8.85
N CYS A 135 4.09 5.18 -8.74
CA CYS A 135 3.83 4.30 -9.86
C CYS A 135 2.33 4.23 -10.13
N ASN A 136 1.93 4.41 -11.38
CA ASN A 136 0.57 4.01 -11.75
C ASN A 136 0.51 2.48 -11.77
N SER A 137 -0.58 1.91 -11.25
CA SER A 137 -0.76 0.47 -11.29
C SER A 137 -2.21 0.08 -11.60
N LEU A 138 -2.35 -1.13 -12.10
CA LEU A 138 -3.64 -1.78 -12.34
C LEU A 138 -3.58 -3.17 -11.74
N VAL A 139 -4.54 -3.48 -10.87
CA VAL A 139 -4.75 -4.82 -10.33
C VAL A 139 -6.09 -5.35 -10.81
N ASP A 140 -6.13 -6.63 -11.16
CA ASP A 140 -7.36 -7.31 -11.54
C ASP A 140 -7.32 -8.76 -11.07
N ARG A 141 -8.22 -9.09 -10.15
CA ARG A 141 -8.48 -10.42 -9.65
C ARG A 141 -9.80 -10.44 -8.89
N ILE A 142 -10.67 -11.38 -9.23
CA ILE A 142 -11.91 -11.57 -8.47
C ILE A 142 -11.60 -12.32 -7.17
N VAL A 143 -11.96 -11.69 -6.05
CA VAL A 143 -11.81 -12.24 -4.70
C VAL A 143 -13.19 -12.19 -4.02
N PRO A 144 -14.00 -13.28 -4.10
CA PRO A 144 -15.32 -13.33 -3.47
C PRO A 144 -15.31 -13.15 -1.94
N GLY A 145 -14.17 -13.40 -1.30
CA GLY A 145 -13.98 -13.29 0.14
C GLY A 145 -13.86 -14.65 0.83
N SER A 146 -14.32 -14.72 2.07
CA SER A 146 -14.24 -15.96 2.87
C SER A 146 -15.10 -17.07 2.29
N PRO A 147 -14.64 -18.34 2.35
CA PRO A 147 -15.46 -19.49 2.00
C PRO A 147 -16.66 -19.62 2.96
N ASP A 148 -17.67 -20.39 2.56
CA ASP A 148 -18.72 -20.81 3.50
C ASP A 148 -18.16 -21.69 4.62
N ALA A 149 -18.94 -21.85 5.70
CA ALA A 149 -18.46 -22.54 6.90
C ALA A 149 -18.06 -24.00 6.66
N ALA A 150 -18.75 -24.72 5.76
CA ALA A 150 -18.43 -26.13 5.46
C ALA A 150 -17.12 -26.23 4.68
N THR A 151 -16.95 -25.42 3.63
CA THR A 151 -15.72 -25.34 2.84
C THR A 151 -14.53 -24.87 3.70
N ASN A 152 -14.74 -23.91 4.60
CA ASN A 152 -13.70 -23.45 5.52
C ASN A 152 -13.23 -24.59 6.44
N ALA A 153 -14.17 -25.33 7.05
CA ALA A 153 -13.85 -26.46 7.93
C ALA A 153 -13.09 -27.58 7.20
N GLU A 154 -13.47 -27.87 5.94
CA GLU A 154 -12.79 -28.87 5.12
C GLU A 154 -11.33 -28.46 4.83
N ILE A 155 -11.11 -27.21 4.39
CA ILE A 155 -9.77 -26.72 4.09
C ILE A 155 -8.92 -26.64 5.36
N CYS A 156 -9.48 -26.17 6.49
CA CYS A 156 -8.76 -26.14 7.77
C CYS A 156 -8.35 -27.56 8.21
N ALA A 157 -9.22 -28.57 8.01
CA ALA A 157 -8.87 -29.97 8.29
C ALA A 157 -7.71 -30.47 7.41
N GLN A 158 -7.66 -30.09 6.14
CA GLN A 158 -6.56 -30.42 5.23
C GLN A 158 -5.25 -29.72 5.63
N LEU A 159 -5.33 -28.45 6.06
CA LEU A 159 -4.18 -27.65 6.47
C LEU A 159 -3.65 -28.05 7.85
N GLY A 160 -4.49 -28.62 8.72
CA GLY A 160 -4.15 -28.98 10.09
C GLY A 160 -4.17 -27.81 11.08
N TYR A 161 -4.74 -26.67 10.72
CA TYR A 161 -4.95 -25.50 11.59
C TYR A 161 -6.18 -24.69 11.15
N GLU A 162 -6.70 -23.85 12.04
CA GLU A 162 -7.78 -22.91 11.75
C GLU A 162 -7.21 -21.60 11.19
N ASP A 163 -7.78 -21.11 10.07
CA ASP A 163 -7.43 -19.83 9.47
C ASP A 163 -8.67 -18.93 9.35
N SER A 164 -8.74 -17.93 10.21
CA SER A 164 -9.82 -16.93 10.21
C SER A 164 -9.68 -15.87 9.12
N LEU A 165 -8.55 -15.83 8.40
CA LEU A 165 -8.26 -14.88 7.32
C LEU A 165 -8.33 -15.54 5.95
N MET A 166 -8.76 -16.78 5.87
CA MET A 166 -8.88 -17.52 4.61
C MET A 166 -9.82 -16.80 3.64
N ILE A 167 -9.35 -16.64 2.41
CA ILE A 167 -10.13 -16.09 1.29
C ILE A 167 -10.06 -17.00 0.08
N ILE A 168 -11.10 -16.98 -0.74
CA ILE A 168 -11.11 -17.62 -2.06
C ILE A 168 -10.80 -16.56 -3.10
N SER A 169 -10.03 -16.91 -4.12
CA SER A 169 -9.79 -16.08 -5.28
C SER A 169 -9.83 -16.92 -6.55
N GLU A 170 -10.12 -16.27 -7.68
CA GLU A 170 -10.00 -16.88 -8.98
C GLU A 170 -8.54 -17.20 -9.36
N VAL A 171 -8.35 -18.00 -10.41
CA VAL A 171 -7.03 -18.37 -10.94
C VAL A 171 -6.37 -17.15 -11.61
N TYR A 172 -7.15 -16.36 -12.36
CA TYR A 172 -6.62 -15.17 -13.03
C TYR A 172 -6.11 -14.15 -12.03
N SER A 173 -4.97 -13.53 -12.35
CA SER A 173 -4.44 -12.40 -11.62
C SER A 173 -3.64 -11.50 -12.54
N LEU A 174 -3.87 -10.20 -12.46
CA LEU A 174 -3.08 -9.19 -13.12
C LEU A 174 -2.58 -8.18 -12.10
N TRP A 175 -1.31 -7.84 -12.15
CA TRP A 175 -0.75 -6.69 -11.50
C TRP A 175 0.24 -6.02 -12.45
N ALA A 176 -0.21 -4.95 -13.09
CA ALA A 176 0.62 -4.13 -13.97
C ALA A 176 1.08 -2.89 -13.22
N ILE A 177 2.38 -2.59 -13.24
CA ILE A 177 2.99 -1.44 -12.59
C ILE A 177 3.76 -0.65 -13.65
N GLN A 178 3.41 0.62 -13.81
CA GLN A 178 4.15 1.57 -14.63
C GLN A 178 5.26 2.18 -13.79
N GLY A 179 6.51 1.83 -14.07
CA GLY A 179 7.66 2.32 -13.31
C GLY A 179 8.94 2.40 -14.14
N GLY A 180 9.89 3.19 -13.66
CA GLY A 180 11.23 3.30 -14.23
C GLY A 180 12.20 2.21 -13.74
N ALA A 181 13.50 2.40 -14.02
CA ALA A 181 14.55 1.45 -13.63
C ALA A 181 14.56 1.13 -12.13
N LYS A 182 14.41 2.14 -11.27
CA LYS A 182 14.41 1.97 -9.80
C LYS A 182 13.32 1.01 -9.31
N VAL A 183 12.16 0.94 -9.99
CA VAL A 183 11.06 0.01 -9.62
C VAL A 183 11.42 -1.45 -9.90
N LYS A 184 12.41 -1.70 -10.75
CA LYS A 184 12.90 -3.06 -11.05
C LYS A 184 14.02 -3.53 -10.11
N GLU A 185 14.58 -2.62 -9.34
CA GLU A 185 15.68 -2.89 -8.40
C GLU A 185 15.18 -3.23 -7.00
N VAL A 186 13.89 -2.95 -6.74
CA VAL A 186 13.18 -3.15 -5.49
C VAL A 186 12.17 -4.30 -5.66
#